data_b1a7f1252f21988f10e0a8f3197644b4
#
_entry.id   b1a7f1252f21988f10e0a8f3197644b4
#
_cell.length_a   1.000
_cell.length_b   1.000
_cell.length_c   1.000
_cell.angle_alpha   90.00
_cell.angle_beta   90.00
_cell.angle_gamma   90.00
#
_symmetry.space_group_name_H-M   'P 1'
#
loop_
_entity.id
_entity.type
_entity.pdbx_description
1 polymer ?
#
loop_
_entity_poly.entity_id
_entity_poly.type
_entity_poly.pdbx_seq_one_letter_code
_entity_poly.pdbx_strand_id
1 'polypeptide(L)'
;AFIQRMNAKGVPTVFFNLDEDFVPHLAYVGCDYVHSGRVAAGLVSLCTGGRGLVGIAAADGPNSPSFAGRMGGFSQELSATYPGLTMVDGGMPALFRDGEFTEVVDMVEHNPDMKAIYIVNMGDYGVCQEIHRAARGRNLSVITHDLAPAQQELLKNGLISATIVQQPDIQGSMPLQMLYDYLAFGTVPKTKLFTDLHICISQSV
;
A
#
# COMPACT_ATOMS: atom_id res chain seq x y z
N ALA A 1 0.53 18.84 -18.36
CA ALA A 1 0.58 19.21 -19.79
C ALA A 1 -0.41 18.45 -20.67
N PHE A 2 -0.44 17.08 -20.70
CA PHE A 2 -1.37 16.33 -21.58
C PHE A 2 -2.84 16.47 -21.16
N ILE A 3 -3.16 16.15 -19.90
CA ILE A 3 -4.53 16.22 -19.36
C ILE A 3 -5.12 17.64 -19.47
N GLN A 4 -4.34 18.67 -19.17
CA GLN A 4 -4.78 20.07 -19.32
C GLN A 4 -5.20 20.39 -20.77
N ARG A 5 -4.49 19.84 -21.78
CA ARG A 5 -4.88 19.98 -23.19
C ARG A 5 -6.16 19.25 -23.52
N MET A 6 -6.41 18.07 -22.91
CA MET A 6 -7.65 17.33 -23.08
C MET A 6 -8.82 18.10 -22.47
N ASN A 7 -8.65 18.59 -21.25
CA ASN A 7 -9.66 19.42 -20.57
C ASN A 7 -10.01 20.69 -21.35
N ALA A 8 -8.99 21.37 -21.91
CA ALA A 8 -9.21 22.57 -22.74
C ALA A 8 -10.01 22.27 -24.02
N LYS A 9 -10.06 21.01 -24.45
CA LYS A 9 -10.88 20.55 -25.60
C LYS A 9 -12.22 19.95 -25.16
N GLY A 10 -12.57 20.03 -23.87
CA GLY A 10 -13.81 19.46 -23.36
C GLY A 10 -13.83 17.92 -23.33
N VAL A 11 -12.65 17.26 -23.39
CA VAL A 11 -12.57 15.80 -23.31
C VAL A 11 -12.67 15.38 -21.85
N PRO A 12 -13.71 14.62 -21.45
CA PRO A 12 -13.84 14.16 -20.07
C PRO A 12 -12.73 13.15 -19.71
N THR A 13 -12.23 13.26 -18.50
CA THR A 13 -11.18 12.38 -17.97
C THR A 13 -11.64 11.78 -16.65
N VAL A 14 -11.36 10.49 -16.44
CA VAL A 14 -11.52 9.80 -15.16
C VAL A 14 -10.17 9.27 -14.76
N PHE A 15 -9.74 9.56 -13.55
CA PHE A 15 -8.50 9.02 -12.99
C PHE A 15 -8.77 7.71 -12.26
N PHE A 16 -7.78 6.85 -12.25
CA PHE A 16 -7.81 5.64 -11.45
C PHE A 16 -6.45 5.37 -10.82
N ASN A 17 -6.44 4.61 -9.74
CA ASN A 17 -5.27 4.29 -8.92
C ASN A 17 -4.65 5.54 -8.26
N LEU A 18 -4.09 6.48 -9.02
CA LEU A 18 -3.56 7.74 -8.49
C LEU A 18 -4.50 8.90 -8.82
N ASP A 19 -4.79 9.74 -7.82
CA ASP A 19 -5.57 10.96 -7.95
C ASP A 19 -4.65 12.17 -8.09
N GLU A 20 -5.05 13.11 -8.94
CA GLU A 20 -4.35 14.37 -9.19
C GLU A 20 -5.31 15.54 -8.92
N ASP A 21 -5.45 15.93 -7.67
CA ASP A 21 -6.37 17.00 -7.24
C ASP A 21 -6.12 18.34 -7.94
N PHE A 22 -4.93 18.55 -8.52
CA PHE A 22 -4.56 19.79 -9.22
C PHE A 22 -5.07 19.87 -10.66
N VAL A 23 -5.64 18.79 -11.19
CA VAL A 23 -6.11 18.72 -12.57
C VAL A 23 -7.59 18.45 -12.57
N PRO A 24 -8.44 19.32 -13.18
CA PRO A 24 -9.86 19.07 -13.29
C PRO A 24 -10.13 17.74 -14.01
N HIS A 25 -10.96 16.90 -13.41
CA HIS A 25 -11.37 15.61 -13.93
C HIS A 25 -12.82 15.31 -13.54
N LEU A 26 -13.46 14.38 -14.27
CA LEU A 26 -14.84 14.01 -14.05
C LEU A 26 -15.03 13.20 -12.77
N ALA A 27 -14.15 12.23 -12.57
CA ALA A 27 -14.15 11.37 -11.38
C ALA A 27 -12.80 10.71 -11.15
N TYR A 28 -12.64 10.17 -9.95
CA TYR A 28 -11.55 9.30 -9.53
C TYR A 28 -12.10 7.96 -9.04
N VAL A 29 -11.43 6.85 -9.40
CA VAL A 29 -11.69 5.50 -8.91
C VAL A 29 -10.40 4.91 -8.35
N GLY A 30 -10.36 4.58 -7.08
CA GLY A 30 -9.14 4.02 -6.49
C GLY A 30 -9.21 3.81 -4.99
N CYS A 31 -8.07 3.56 -4.39
CA CYS A 31 -7.95 3.31 -2.97
C CYS A 31 -7.98 4.61 -2.14
N ASP A 32 -8.62 4.57 -0.98
CA ASP A 32 -8.34 5.52 0.10
C ASP A 32 -7.03 5.10 0.77
N TYR A 33 -5.94 5.74 0.39
CA TYR A 33 -4.61 5.39 0.89
C TYR A 33 -4.45 5.65 2.39
N VAL A 34 -5.11 6.66 2.94
CA VAL A 34 -5.06 6.94 4.38
C VAL A 34 -5.76 5.81 5.15
N HIS A 35 -6.95 5.42 4.69
CA HIS A 35 -7.67 4.29 5.27
C HIS A 35 -6.87 2.97 5.13
N SER A 36 -6.27 2.74 3.98
CA SER A 36 -5.40 1.58 3.72
C SER A 36 -4.22 1.50 4.70
N GLY A 37 -3.59 2.64 5.01
CA GLY A 37 -2.55 2.73 6.05
C GLY A 37 -3.05 2.38 7.45
N ARG A 38 -4.24 2.84 7.82
CA ARG A 38 -4.89 2.48 9.11
C ARG A 38 -5.15 0.97 9.20
N VAL A 39 -5.62 0.35 8.12
CA VAL A 39 -5.82 -1.10 8.05
C VAL A 39 -4.50 -1.83 8.25
N ALA A 40 -3.40 -1.35 7.63
CA ALA A 40 -2.07 -1.93 7.83
C ALA A 40 -1.62 -1.86 9.29
N ALA A 41 -1.86 -0.74 9.99
CA ALA A 41 -1.57 -0.61 11.42
C ALA A 41 -2.35 -1.62 12.27
N GLY A 42 -3.63 -1.82 11.96
CA GLY A 42 -4.46 -2.85 12.59
C GLY A 42 -3.92 -4.26 12.39
N LEU A 43 -3.49 -4.61 11.17
CA LEU A 43 -2.88 -5.91 10.87
C LEU A 43 -1.56 -6.11 11.61
N VAL A 44 -0.69 -5.09 11.63
CA VAL A 44 0.55 -5.13 12.42
C VAL A 44 0.23 -5.36 13.90
N SER A 45 -0.76 -4.65 14.45
CA SER A 45 -1.19 -4.85 15.84
C SER A 45 -1.68 -6.27 16.12
N LEU A 46 -2.48 -6.85 15.23
CA LEU A 46 -2.94 -8.24 15.34
C LEU A 46 -1.77 -9.24 15.33
N CYS A 47 -0.80 -9.05 14.44
CA CYS A 47 0.34 -9.96 14.31
C CYS A 47 1.35 -9.85 15.47
N THR A 48 1.42 -8.69 16.13
CA THR A 48 2.42 -8.43 17.19
C THR A 48 1.85 -8.47 18.60
N GLY A 49 0.53 -8.60 18.73
CA GLY A 49 -0.17 -8.45 20.01
C GLY A 49 -0.15 -7.02 20.54
N GLY A 50 -0.11 -6.04 19.63
CA GLY A 50 -0.21 -4.60 19.93
C GLY A 50 1.04 -3.98 20.56
N ARG A 51 2.22 -4.62 20.47
CA ARG A 51 3.46 -4.12 21.10
C ARG A 51 4.72 -4.54 20.34
N GLY A 52 5.74 -3.71 20.40
CA GLY A 52 7.06 -3.97 19.84
C GLY A 52 7.50 -3.00 18.76
N LEU A 53 8.63 -3.28 18.15
CA LEU A 53 9.20 -2.47 17.07
C LEU A 53 8.63 -2.90 15.71
N VAL A 54 8.35 -1.92 14.86
CA VAL A 54 7.86 -2.09 13.51
C VAL A 54 8.79 -1.39 12.54
N GLY A 55 9.37 -2.15 11.61
CA GLY A 55 10.16 -1.61 10.51
C GLY A 55 9.24 -1.09 9.39
N ILE A 56 9.69 -0.06 8.70
CA ILE A 56 9.02 0.44 7.50
C ILE A 56 9.95 0.22 6.31
N ALA A 57 9.44 -0.38 5.23
CA ALA A 57 10.18 -0.56 3.98
C ALA A 57 9.36 -0.09 2.79
N ALA A 58 10.00 0.42 1.76
CA ALA A 58 9.32 0.88 0.56
C ALA A 58 10.23 0.86 -0.67
N ALA A 59 9.67 0.50 -1.83
CA ALA A 59 10.35 0.66 -3.12
C ALA A 59 10.33 2.11 -3.60
N ASP A 60 9.26 2.85 -3.28
CA ASP A 60 9.10 4.26 -3.61
C ASP A 60 9.30 5.14 -2.38
N GLY A 61 9.96 6.28 -2.58
CA GLY A 61 10.16 7.28 -1.55
C GLY A 61 8.91 8.15 -1.27
N PRO A 62 9.05 9.13 -0.36
CA PRO A 62 7.96 9.95 0.16
C PRO A 62 7.23 10.82 -0.87
N ASN A 63 7.74 10.95 -2.08
CA ASN A 63 7.12 11.71 -3.17
C ASN A 63 5.97 10.96 -3.88
N SER A 64 5.74 9.70 -3.56
CA SER A 64 4.61 8.95 -4.09
C SER A 64 3.34 9.26 -3.26
N PRO A 65 2.23 9.71 -3.88
CA PRO A 65 0.97 9.98 -3.16
C PRO A 65 0.44 8.76 -2.38
N SER A 66 0.62 7.56 -2.93
CA SER A 66 0.23 6.31 -2.25
C SER A 66 1.07 6.07 -1.00
N PHE A 67 2.39 6.31 -1.06
CA PHE A 67 3.27 6.23 0.10
C PHE A 67 2.85 7.24 1.17
N ALA A 68 2.71 8.51 0.80
CA ALA A 68 2.37 9.57 1.75
C ALA A 68 1.02 9.31 2.46
N GLY A 69 -0.01 8.92 1.70
CA GLY A 69 -1.31 8.58 2.26
C GLY A 69 -1.27 7.39 3.21
N ARG A 70 -0.64 6.27 2.79
CA ARG A 70 -0.50 5.06 3.60
C ARG A 70 0.30 5.30 4.87
N MET A 71 1.44 6.00 4.78
CA MET A 71 2.26 6.31 5.95
C MET A 71 1.56 7.27 6.91
N GLY A 72 0.84 8.29 6.37
CA GLY A 72 0.03 9.19 7.19
C GLY A 72 -1.04 8.44 7.99
N GLY A 73 -1.81 7.57 7.33
CA GLY A 73 -2.81 6.74 7.98
C GLY A 73 -2.23 5.75 8.99
N PHE A 74 -1.13 5.08 8.62
CA PHE A 74 -0.43 4.12 9.47
C PHE A 74 0.09 4.78 10.75
N SER A 75 0.84 5.87 10.63
CA SER A 75 1.43 6.57 11.78
C SER A 75 0.37 7.16 12.70
N GLN A 76 -0.70 7.75 12.13
CA GLN A 76 -1.82 8.28 12.90
C GLN A 76 -2.50 7.18 13.71
N GLU A 77 -2.79 6.03 13.09
CA GLU A 77 -3.46 4.91 13.75
C GLU A 77 -2.58 4.28 14.84
N LEU A 78 -1.28 4.10 14.58
CA LEU A 78 -0.36 3.62 15.62
C LEU A 78 -0.38 4.52 16.85
N SER A 79 -0.25 5.84 16.64
CA SER A 79 -0.18 6.80 17.75
C SER A 79 -1.49 6.88 18.54
N ALA A 80 -2.63 6.80 17.85
CA ALA A 80 -3.95 6.96 18.47
C ALA A 80 -4.46 5.69 19.15
N THR A 81 -4.21 4.52 18.53
CA THR A 81 -4.89 3.27 18.91
C THR A 81 -3.92 2.21 19.47
N TYR A 82 -2.66 2.21 19.04
CA TYR A 82 -1.69 1.17 19.38
C TYR A 82 -0.40 1.73 20.02
N PRO A 83 -0.47 2.43 21.17
CA PRO A 83 0.69 3.11 21.77
C PRO A 83 1.81 2.16 22.22
N GLY A 84 1.56 0.85 22.26
CA GLY A 84 2.58 -0.17 22.54
C GLY A 84 3.45 -0.53 21.33
N LEU A 85 3.11 -0.02 20.12
CA LEU A 85 3.89 -0.19 18.90
C LEU A 85 4.71 1.08 18.63
N THR A 86 5.97 0.90 18.30
CA THR A 86 6.88 1.98 17.91
C THR A 86 7.54 1.68 16.59
N MET A 87 7.73 2.71 15.77
CA MET A 87 8.41 2.55 14.49
C MET A 87 9.93 2.69 14.66
N VAL A 88 10.68 1.83 13.99
CA VAL A 88 12.15 1.96 13.86
C VAL A 88 12.46 3.32 13.20
N ASP A 89 13.49 3.99 13.67
CA ASP A 89 13.97 5.29 13.16
C ASP A 89 12.86 6.34 12.96
N GLY A 90 11.86 6.35 13.87
CA GLY A 90 10.74 7.28 13.80
C GLY A 90 9.84 7.08 12.59
N GLY A 91 9.93 5.94 11.89
CA GLY A 91 9.17 5.62 10.69
C GLY A 91 9.86 6.03 9.38
N MET A 92 11.16 6.35 9.42
CA MET A 92 11.95 6.50 8.20
C MET A 92 11.96 5.16 7.45
N PRO A 93 11.54 5.12 6.17
CA PRO A 93 11.53 3.87 5.43
C PRO A 93 12.93 3.44 5.01
N ALA A 94 13.25 2.17 5.19
CA ALA A 94 14.36 1.53 4.50
C ALA A 94 13.97 1.34 3.03
N LEU A 95 14.70 2.00 2.14
CA LEU A 95 14.40 1.97 0.71
C LEU A 95 15.06 0.77 0.04
N PHE A 96 14.37 0.21 -0.95
CA PHE A 96 14.89 -0.88 -1.76
C PHE A 96 14.45 -0.74 -3.22
N ARG A 97 15.25 -1.24 -4.15
CA ARG A 97 14.91 -1.31 -5.59
C ARG A 97 15.87 -2.23 -6.35
N ASP A 98 15.37 -2.88 -7.39
CA ASP A 98 16.17 -3.59 -8.42
C ASP A 98 17.23 -4.55 -7.85
N GLY A 99 16.87 -5.35 -6.82
CA GLY A 99 17.78 -6.30 -6.18
C GLY A 99 18.70 -5.70 -5.12
N GLU A 100 18.61 -4.40 -4.82
CA GLU A 100 19.35 -3.75 -3.74
C GLU A 100 18.49 -3.67 -2.48
N PHE A 101 18.82 -4.46 -1.45
CA PHE A 101 18.05 -4.59 -0.21
C PHE A 101 18.86 -4.22 1.04
N THR A 102 20.02 -3.57 0.87
CA THR A 102 20.97 -3.30 1.97
C THR A 102 20.31 -2.57 3.15
N GLU A 103 19.58 -1.48 2.88
CA GLU A 103 18.93 -0.71 3.97
C GLU A 103 17.90 -1.56 4.73
N VAL A 104 17.15 -2.43 4.03
CA VAL A 104 16.15 -3.30 4.66
C VAL A 104 16.84 -4.38 5.49
N VAL A 105 17.89 -4.99 4.97
CA VAL A 105 18.69 -6.00 5.69
C VAL A 105 19.32 -5.39 6.95
N ASP A 106 19.94 -4.22 6.81
CA ASP A 106 20.56 -3.51 7.93
C ASP A 106 19.52 -3.16 9.02
N MET A 107 18.35 -2.66 8.60
CA MET A 107 17.25 -2.40 9.53
C MET A 107 16.85 -3.66 10.31
N VAL A 108 16.75 -4.81 9.65
CA VAL A 108 16.37 -6.09 10.30
C VAL A 108 17.48 -6.57 11.23
N GLU A 109 18.74 -6.50 10.83
CA GLU A 109 19.88 -7.00 11.63
C GLU A 109 20.17 -6.13 12.86
N HIS A 110 20.06 -4.81 12.73
CA HIS A 110 20.29 -3.86 13.82
C HIS A 110 19.12 -3.76 14.83
N ASN A 111 17.94 -4.32 14.49
CA ASN A 111 16.76 -4.32 15.36
C ASN A 111 16.29 -5.75 15.70
N PRO A 112 17.01 -6.49 16.56
CA PRO A 112 16.70 -7.90 16.86
C PRO A 112 15.33 -8.09 17.53
N ASP A 113 14.79 -7.07 18.19
CA ASP A 113 13.48 -7.10 18.85
C ASP A 113 12.30 -6.70 17.93
N MET A 114 12.58 -6.38 16.66
CA MET A 114 11.56 -6.05 15.69
C MET A 114 10.57 -7.20 15.50
N LYS A 115 9.27 -6.91 15.52
CA LYS A 115 8.18 -7.88 15.45
C LYS A 115 7.48 -7.91 14.09
N ALA A 116 7.47 -6.80 13.39
CA ALA A 116 6.84 -6.68 12.07
C ALA A 116 7.59 -5.72 11.17
N ILE A 117 7.39 -5.91 9.87
CA ILE A 117 7.75 -4.94 8.84
C ILE A 117 6.48 -4.61 8.05
N TYR A 118 6.23 -3.33 7.85
CA TYR A 118 5.25 -2.84 6.93
C TYR A 118 5.94 -2.39 5.63
N ILE A 119 5.70 -3.13 4.54
CA ILE A 119 6.15 -2.75 3.20
C ILE A 119 5.06 -1.89 2.56
N VAL A 120 5.29 -0.59 2.52
CA VAL A 120 4.29 0.39 2.10
C VAL A 120 3.97 0.28 0.61
N ASN A 121 5.00 0.16 -0.21
CA ASN A 121 4.90 -0.09 -1.64
C ASN A 121 5.85 -1.23 -2.01
N MET A 122 5.30 -2.27 -2.61
CA MET A 122 6.08 -3.40 -3.11
C MET A 122 6.64 -3.06 -4.51
N GLY A 123 7.93 -3.17 -4.69
CA GLY A 123 8.60 -3.03 -5.98
C GLY A 123 9.23 -4.34 -6.40
N ASP A 124 10.25 -4.77 -5.67
CA ASP A 124 10.95 -6.03 -5.91
C ASP A 124 10.56 -7.06 -4.86
N TYR A 125 9.98 -8.17 -5.29
CA TYR A 125 9.51 -9.25 -4.42
C TYR A 125 10.63 -9.99 -3.68
N GLY A 126 11.87 -9.90 -4.16
CA GLY A 126 13.08 -10.44 -3.52
C GLY A 126 13.30 -9.90 -2.11
N VAL A 127 12.81 -8.71 -1.81
CA VAL A 127 12.90 -8.10 -0.48
C VAL A 127 12.35 -9.01 0.63
N CYS A 128 11.28 -9.77 0.36
CA CYS A 128 10.69 -10.66 1.36
C CYS A 128 11.62 -11.80 1.75
N GLN A 129 12.35 -12.40 0.79
CA GLN A 129 13.35 -13.42 1.06
C GLN A 129 14.51 -12.86 1.89
N GLU A 130 15.00 -11.65 1.54
CA GLU A 130 16.11 -11.02 2.26
C GLU A 130 15.72 -10.64 3.69
N ILE A 131 14.49 -10.14 3.92
CA ILE A 131 13.95 -9.90 5.26
C ILE A 131 14.02 -11.17 6.11
N HIS A 132 13.53 -12.29 5.62
CA HIS A 132 13.52 -13.54 6.38
C HIS A 132 14.92 -14.13 6.55
N ARG A 133 15.83 -13.95 5.60
CA ARG A 133 17.24 -14.33 5.74
C ARG A 133 17.92 -13.53 6.83
N ALA A 134 17.75 -12.19 6.84
CA ALA A 134 18.29 -11.30 7.87
C ALA A 134 17.67 -11.55 9.25
N ALA A 135 16.41 -11.98 9.29
CA ALA A 135 15.71 -12.33 10.52
C ALA A 135 16.27 -13.60 11.20
N ARG A 136 17.03 -14.46 10.49
CA ARG A 136 17.71 -15.64 11.04
C ARG A 136 16.81 -16.55 11.88
N GLY A 137 15.60 -16.81 11.38
CA GLY A 137 14.61 -17.67 12.04
C GLY A 137 13.78 -16.99 13.15
N ARG A 138 13.96 -15.69 13.38
CA ARG A 138 13.05 -14.90 14.24
C ARG A 138 11.66 -14.85 13.62
N ASN A 139 10.62 -14.86 14.44
CA ASN A 139 9.26 -14.65 13.97
C ASN A 139 9.04 -13.16 13.66
N LEU A 140 9.09 -12.80 12.40
CA LEU A 140 8.94 -11.46 11.89
C LEU A 140 7.78 -11.41 10.90
N SER A 141 6.71 -10.68 11.23
CA SER A 141 5.54 -10.54 10.37
C SER A 141 5.78 -9.51 9.28
N VAL A 142 5.41 -9.84 8.04
CA VAL A 142 5.50 -8.94 6.89
C VAL A 142 4.10 -8.59 6.41
N ILE A 143 3.75 -7.31 6.42
CA ILE A 143 2.47 -6.78 5.94
C ILE A 143 2.74 -5.91 4.71
N THR A 144 1.92 -6.06 3.66
CA THR A 144 2.08 -5.33 2.41
C THR A 144 0.74 -5.05 1.73
N HIS A 145 0.80 -4.55 0.49
CA HIS A 145 -0.35 -4.28 -0.37
C HIS A 145 -0.27 -5.09 -1.66
N ASP A 146 -1.46 -5.23 -2.30
CA ASP A 146 -1.68 -5.89 -3.58
C ASP A 146 -1.56 -7.44 -3.50
N LEU A 147 -1.92 -8.11 -4.61
CA LEU A 147 -1.93 -9.57 -4.70
C LEU A 147 -1.56 -10.04 -6.11
N ALA A 148 -0.40 -9.62 -6.59
CA ALA A 148 0.16 -10.14 -7.82
C ALA A 148 0.48 -11.66 -7.68
N PRO A 149 0.58 -12.43 -8.78
CA PRO A 149 0.88 -13.86 -8.70
C PRO A 149 2.12 -14.19 -7.85
N ALA A 150 3.18 -13.40 -7.94
CA ALA A 150 4.37 -13.57 -7.12
C ALA A 150 4.10 -13.35 -5.62
N GLN A 151 3.21 -12.42 -5.25
CA GLN A 151 2.81 -12.21 -3.86
C GLN A 151 1.95 -13.34 -3.31
N GLN A 152 1.12 -13.98 -4.15
CA GLN A 152 0.38 -15.18 -3.74
C GLN A 152 1.35 -16.30 -3.32
N GLU A 153 2.41 -16.52 -4.08
CA GLU A 153 3.44 -17.49 -3.72
C GLU A 153 4.19 -17.11 -2.43
N LEU A 154 4.47 -15.84 -2.22
CA LEU A 154 5.08 -15.37 -0.97
C LEU A 154 4.16 -15.57 0.24
N LEU A 155 2.84 -15.36 0.08
CA LEU A 155 1.84 -15.65 1.10
C LEU A 155 1.78 -17.15 1.43
N LYS A 156 1.69 -18.03 0.40
CA LYS A 156 1.66 -19.49 0.57
C LYS A 156 2.90 -20.02 1.28
N ASN A 157 4.05 -19.42 0.99
CA ASN A 157 5.33 -19.79 1.59
C ASN A 157 5.60 -19.11 2.94
N GLY A 158 4.67 -18.31 3.47
CA GLY A 158 4.79 -17.64 4.77
C GLY A 158 5.80 -16.48 4.80
N LEU A 159 6.25 -15.99 3.64
CA LEU A 159 7.15 -14.85 3.53
C LEU A 159 6.42 -13.50 3.63
N ILE A 160 5.12 -13.50 3.39
CA ILE A 160 4.17 -12.42 3.70
C ILE A 160 3.14 -12.98 4.68
N SER A 161 2.87 -12.26 5.76
CA SER A 161 1.88 -12.66 6.77
C SER A 161 0.46 -12.29 6.35
N ALA A 162 0.28 -11.10 5.80
CA ALA A 162 -0.98 -10.64 5.21
C ALA A 162 -0.72 -9.52 4.18
N THR A 163 -1.63 -9.40 3.23
CA THR A 163 -1.64 -8.31 2.25
C THR A 163 -3.01 -7.66 2.14
N ILE A 164 -3.03 -6.39 1.75
CA ILE A 164 -4.24 -5.57 1.59
C ILE A 164 -4.48 -5.35 0.10
N VAL A 165 -5.56 -5.92 -0.43
CA VAL A 165 -5.94 -5.88 -1.85
C VAL A 165 -6.94 -4.76 -2.08
N GLN A 166 -6.80 -4.04 -3.19
CA GLN A 166 -7.52 -2.79 -3.47
C GLN A 166 -8.51 -2.92 -4.64
N GLN A 167 -9.03 -4.11 -4.96
CA GLN A 167 -9.96 -4.37 -6.06
C GLN A 167 -9.46 -3.82 -7.42
N PRO A 168 -8.36 -4.32 -7.98
CA PRO A 168 -7.80 -3.82 -9.23
C PRO A 168 -8.73 -3.99 -10.44
N ASP A 169 -9.62 -4.97 -10.43
CA ASP A 169 -10.67 -5.20 -11.41
C ASP A 169 -11.70 -4.07 -11.44
N ILE A 170 -12.12 -3.58 -10.27
CA ILE A 170 -13.02 -2.42 -10.15
C ILE A 170 -12.30 -1.15 -10.60
N GLN A 171 -11.03 -0.95 -10.18
CA GLN A 171 -10.25 0.19 -10.62
C GLN A 171 -10.03 0.22 -12.14
N GLY A 172 -9.97 -0.94 -12.80
CA GLY A 172 -9.84 -1.04 -14.26
C GLY A 172 -11.16 -0.86 -15.01
N SER A 173 -12.28 -1.35 -14.48
CA SER A 173 -13.58 -1.37 -15.20
C SER A 173 -14.44 -0.14 -14.95
N MET A 174 -14.55 0.33 -13.71
CA MET A 174 -15.44 1.43 -13.34
C MET A 174 -15.15 2.77 -14.04
N PRO A 175 -13.88 3.19 -14.27
CA PRO A 175 -13.60 4.40 -15.02
C PRO A 175 -14.18 4.38 -16.45
N LEU A 176 -14.11 3.23 -17.10
CA LEU A 176 -14.67 3.05 -18.45
C LEU A 176 -16.21 3.12 -18.43
N GLN A 177 -16.83 2.46 -17.44
CA GLN A 177 -18.28 2.54 -17.26
C GLN A 177 -18.74 3.98 -16.98
N MET A 178 -18.05 4.70 -16.10
CA MET A 178 -18.35 6.10 -15.79
C MET A 178 -18.25 7.00 -17.03
N LEU A 179 -17.22 6.84 -17.84
CA LEU A 179 -17.06 7.58 -19.09
C LEU A 179 -18.15 7.23 -20.11
N TYR A 180 -18.51 5.95 -20.23
CA TYR A 180 -19.58 5.51 -21.12
C TYR A 180 -20.93 6.12 -20.71
N ASP A 181 -21.29 6.02 -19.43
CA ASP A 181 -22.57 6.54 -18.92
C ASP A 181 -22.66 8.07 -19.05
N TYR A 182 -21.54 8.76 -18.85
CA TYR A 182 -21.47 10.20 -19.05
C TYR A 182 -21.63 10.60 -20.52
N LEU A 183 -20.93 9.93 -21.43
CA LEU A 183 -20.95 10.28 -22.86
C LEU A 183 -22.24 9.83 -23.55
N ALA A 184 -22.79 8.68 -23.19
CA ALA A 184 -23.97 8.12 -23.84
C ALA A 184 -25.30 8.67 -23.27
N PHE A 185 -25.34 8.93 -21.96
CA PHE A 185 -26.59 9.25 -21.26
C PHE A 185 -26.53 10.58 -20.47
N GLY A 186 -25.39 11.26 -20.42
CA GLY A 186 -25.23 12.49 -19.66
C GLY A 186 -25.19 12.25 -18.12
N THR A 187 -24.99 11.00 -17.69
CA THR A 187 -24.96 10.64 -16.25
C THR A 187 -23.69 11.16 -15.63
N VAL A 188 -23.80 12.11 -14.69
CA VAL A 188 -22.64 12.65 -13.97
C VAL A 188 -22.28 11.69 -12.83
N PRO A 189 -21.06 11.11 -12.81
CA PRO A 189 -20.64 10.21 -11.75
C PRO A 189 -20.35 10.96 -10.44
N LYS A 190 -20.24 10.20 -9.35
CA LYS A 190 -19.64 10.72 -8.11
C LYS A 190 -18.18 11.12 -8.37
N THR A 191 -17.73 12.21 -7.77
CA THR A 191 -16.36 12.73 -7.97
C THR A 191 -15.28 11.78 -7.50
N LYS A 192 -15.53 11.01 -6.43
CA LYS A 192 -14.62 9.97 -5.92
C LYS A 192 -15.38 8.68 -5.62
N LEU A 193 -14.86 7.58 -6.12
CA LEU A 193 -15.28 6.21 -5.80
C LEU A 193 -14.09 5.48 -5.19
N PHE A 194 -14.14 5.25 -3.89
CA PHE A 194 -13.13 4.42 -3.21
C PHE A 194 -13.49 2.94 -3.33
N THR A 195 -12.48 2.14 -3.66
CA THR A 195 -12.58 0.68 -3.70
C THR A 195 -12.52 0.09 -2.30
N ASP A 196 -13.13 -1.07 -2.11
CA ASP A 196 -13.03 -1.82 -0.85
C ASP A 196 -11.61 -2.38 -0.65
N LEU A 197 -11.25 -2.55 0.62
CA LEU A 197 -9.99 -3.18 1.02
C LEU A 197 -10.26 -4.60 1.49
N HIS A 198 -9.59 -5.57 0.84
CA HIS A 198 -9.68 -6.97 1.22
C HIS A 198 -8.36 -7.44 1.82
N ILE A 199 -8.43 -8.11 2.96
CA ILE A 199 -7.26 -8.69 3.62
C ILE A 199 -7.11 -10.13 3.14
N CYS A 200 -5.93 -10.47 2.60
CA CYS A 200 -5.59 -11.82 2.19
C CYS A 200 -4.45 -12.38 3.05
N ILE A 201 -4.59 -13.64 3.42
CA ILE A 201 -3.61 -14.45 4.13
C ILE A 201 -3.38 -15.75 3.35
N SER A 202 -2.40 -16.56 3.75
CA SER A 202 -2.04 -17.79 3.05
C SER A 202 -3.23 -18.74 2.79
N GLN A 203 -4.23 -18.76 3.68
CA GLN A 203 -5.41 -19.64 3.55
C GLN A 203 -6.50 -19.10 2.62
N SER A 204 -6.37 -17.86 2.16
CA SER A 204 -7.36 -17.22 1.26
C SER A 204 -6.91 -17.14 -0.21
N VAL A 205 -5.73 -17.72 -0.57
CA VAL A 205 -5.13 -17.64 -1.91
C VAL A 205 -4.71 -19.02 -2.46
#